data_db814ba39b8e4ebf740c3b6c148cd2ca
#
_entry.id   db814ba39b8e4ebf740c3b6c148cd2ca
#
_cell.length_a   1.000
_cell.length_b   1.000
_cell.length_c   1.000
_cell.angle_alpha   90.00
_cell.angle_beta   90.00
_cell.angle_gamma   90.00
#
_symmetry.space_group_name_H-M   'P 1'
#
loop_
_entity.id
_entity.type
_entity.pdbx_description
1 polymer ?
#
loop_
_entity_poly.entity_id
_entity_poly.type
_entity_poly.pdbx_seq_one_letter_code
_entity_poly.pdbx_strand_id
1 'polypeptide(L)'
;MLKGIGIILVVIGHIYSNQTIFNWLYSFHMPLFFLAAGWVYKEKTVLADIKRRIQTIVIPYFSFGFLVLIYWQLIERRFRDSDMSFMDSLFGLFSGCYDNLEFNIHLWFLPCFFVTVILFNILVNLGGRRMAYLVSALMSLAFIVVPMHGLIWGIDRVFKYIGFYAVGVFIAGKSVKAVKKKVKAGIVAIVLLALSFSLSCYHLTMGIMWFVTALIGVAAVILISQLINENRILQYFGRISLIILCIHGPVYRIVVKIVSILLNLGTDAVRENFLLAMVVVVITMAICSTAYEVVVRLAPWMVGKKKVKEN
;
A
#
# COMPACT_ATOMS: atom_id res chain seq x y z
N MET A 1 -13.82 -0.21 -4.39
CA MET A 1 -13.68 1.22 -4.07
C MET A 1 -12.63 1.49 -2.99
N LEU A 2 -12.69 0.83 -1.82
CA LEU A 2 -11.75 1.07 -0.70
C LEU A 2 -10.27 1.06 -1.11
N LYS A 3 -9.82 0.05 -1.88
CA LYS A 3 -8.46 0.00 -2.41
C LYS A 3 -8.16 1.14 -3.40
N GLY A 4 -9.16 1.63 -4.14
CA GLY A 4 -8.99 2.75 -5.07
C GLY A 4 -8.74 4.06 -4.33
N ILE A 5 -9.49 4.33 -3.27
CA ILE A 5 -9.20 5.47 -2.39
C ILE A 5 -7.81 5.31 -1.79
N GLY A 6 -7.50 4.13 -1.23
CA GLY A 6 -6.21 3.86 -0.60
C GLY A 6 -5.02 4.11 -1.52
N ILE A 7 -5.06 3.64 -2.78
CA ILE A 7 -3.92 3.82 -3.69
C ILE A 7 -3.74 5.28 -4.13
N ILE A 8 -4.83 6.04 -4.27
CA ILE A 8 -4.75 7.48 -4.52
C ILE A 8 -4.07 8.19 -3.34
N LEU A 9 -4.47 7.86 -2.10
CA LEU A 9 -3.85 8.43 -0.90
C LEU A 9 -2.35 8.08 -0.79
N VAL A 10 -1.96 6.86 -1.20
CA VAL A 10 -0.54 6.47 -1.29
C VAL A 10 0.21 7.39 -2.25
N VAL A 11 -0.31 7.57 -3.47
CA VAL A 11 0.35 8.41 -4.48
C VAL A 11 0.43 9.87 -4.03
N ILE A 12 -0.64 10.41 -3.44
CA ILE A 12 -0.64 11.76 -2.86
C ILE A 12 0.43 11.89 -1.76
N GLY A 13 0.48 10.93 -0.83
CA GLY A 13 1.43 10.95 0.29
C GLY A 13 2.90 10.85 -0.15
N HIS A 14 3.19 10.29 -1.33
CA HIS A 14 4.54 10.24 -1.87
C HIS A 14 4.93 11.45 -2.71
N ILE A 15 3.96 12.15 -3.30
CA ILE A 15 4.20 13.31 -4.18
C ILE A 15 4.16 14.62 -3.40
N TYR A 16 3.10 14.85 -2.62
CA TYR A 16 2.93 16.11 -1.89
C TYR A 16 3.82 16.17 -0.65
N SER A 17 4.78 17.09 -0.66
CA SER A 17 5.85 17.20 0.34
C SER A 17 5.46 18.08 1.54
N ASN A 18 4.25 17.92 2.09
CA ASN A 18 3.84 18.55 3.32
C ASN A 18 3.94 17.58 4.49
N GLN A 19 4.79 17.86 5.46
CA GLN A 19 5.11 16.95 6.57
C GLN A 19 3.89 16.56 7.40
N THR A 20 2.95 17.48 7.62
CA THR A 20 1.73 17.22 8.40
C THR A 20 0.81 16.25 7.65
N ILE A 21 0.58 16.50 6.35
CA ILE A 21 -0.23 15.62 5.50
C ILE A 21 0.46 14.25 5.31
N PHE A 22 1.79 14.25 5.14
CA PHE A 22 2.58 13.03 5.08
C PHE A 22 2.37 12.18 6.34
N ASN A 23 2.62 12.73 7.52
CA ASN A 23 2.48 12.00 8.79
C ASN A 23 1.06 11.45 8.97
N TRP A 24 0.05 12.24 8.61
CA TRP A 24 -1.34 11.82 8.69
C TRP A 24 -1.66 10.68 7.74
N LEU A 25 -1.36 10.80 6.45
CA LEU A 25 -1.62 9.75 5.47
C LEU A 25 -0.86 8.46 5.81
N TYR A 26 0.43 8.58 6.21
CA TYR A 26 1.25 7.43 6.57
C TYR A 26 0.81 6.73 7.86
N SER A 27 0.00 7.38 8.69
CA SER A 27 -0.54 6.72 9.88
C SER A 27 -1.52 5.59 9.52
N PHE A 28 -2.30 5.70 8.43
CA PHE A 28 -3.40 4.76 8.16
C PHE A 28 -3.45 4.15 6.73
N HIS A 29 -2.78 4.73 5.71
CA HIS A 29 -2.95 4.24 4.33
C HIS A 29 -2.45 2.80 4.15
N MET A 30 -1.36 2.40 4.80
CA MET A 30 -0.89 1.01 4.74
C MET A 30 -1.79 0.06 5.57
N PRO A 31 -2.14 0.37 6.84
CA PRO A 31 -3.16 -0.35 7.59
C PRO A 31 -4.44 -0.62 6.80
N LEU A 32 -4.89 0.37 6.00
CA LEU A 32 -6.08 0.25 5.15
C LEU A 32 -5.98 -0.93 4.16
N PHE A 33 -4.81 -1.13 3.52
CA PHE A 33 -4.63 -2.23 2.57
C PHE A 33 -4.64 -3.59 3.25
N PHE A 34 -4.01 -3.72 4.42
CA PHE A 34 -4.03 -4.97 5.19
C PHE A 34 -5.45 -5.30 5.67
N LEU A 35 -6.17 -4.33 6.21
CA LEU A 35 -7.54 -4.51 6.66
C LEU A 35 -8.46 -4.82 5.47
N ALA A 36 -8.37 -4.11 4.37
CA ALA A 36 -9.16 -4.37 3.17
C ALA A 36 -8.92 -5.77 2.58
N ALA A 37 -7.68 -6.29 2.69
CA ALA A 37 -7.37 -7.64 2.27
C ALA A 37 -7.93 -8.70 3.22
N GLY A 38 -7.87 -8.47 4.53
CA GLY A 38 -8.51 -9.31 5.53
C GLY A 38 -10.03 -9.35 5.36
N TRP A 39 -10.65 -8.22 4.99
CA TRP A 39 -12.10 -8.16 4.75
C TRP A 39 -12.59 -9.12 3.66
N VAL A 40 -11.78 -9.39 2.66
CA VAL A 40 -12.10 -10.34 1.58
C VAL A 40 -11.43 -11.70 1.76
N TYR A 41 -10.96 -11.99 2.98
CA TYR A 41 -10.34 -13.28 3.30
C TYR A 41 -11.30 -14.44 3.07
N LYS A 42 -10.79 -15.45 2.41
CA LYS A 42 -11.45 -16.76 2.25
C LYS A 42 -10.46 -17.82 2.67
N GLU A 43 -10.88 -18.67 3.58
CA GLU A 43 -10.10 -19.78 4.08
C GLU A 43 -9.76 -20.75 2.94
N LYS A 44 -8.52 -21.22 2.92
CA LYS A 44 -7.97 -22.16 1.95
C LYS A 44 -6.93 -23.03 2.62
N THR A 45 -6.63 -24.19 2.01
CA THR A 45 -5.44 -24.93 2.41
C THR A 45 -4.19 -24.07 2.19
N VAL A 46 -3.22 -24.23 3.10
CA VAL A 46 -1.98 -23.43 3.08
C VAL A 46 -1.29 -23.49 1.73
N LEU A 47 -1.14 -24.70 1.16
CA LEU A 47 -0.47 -24.89 -0.13
C LEU A 47 -1.18 -24.19 -1.29
N ALA A 48 -2.52 -24.26 -1.33
CA ALA A 48 -3.30 -23.60 -2.38
C ALA A 48 -3.21 -22.07 -2.28
N ASP A 49 -3.16 -21.51 -1.04
CA ASP A 49 -3.01 -20.07 -0.88
C ASP A 49 -1.58 -19.61 -1.21
N ILE A 50 -0.54 -20.33 -0.80
CA ILE A 50 0.86 -20.06 -1.19
C ILE A 50 0.98 -20.01 -2.72
N LYS A 51 0.53 -21.05 -3.43
CA LYS A 51 0.60 -21.13 -4.89
C LYS A 51 -0.09 -19.93 -5.55
N ARG A 52 -1.27 -19.58 -5.07
CA ARG A 52 -2.00 -18.42 -5.55
C ARG A 52 -1.26 -17.09 -5.28
N ARG A 53 -0.71 -16.93 -4.06
CA ARG A 53 -0.03 -15.70 -3.65
C ARG A 53 1.32 -15.51 -4.35
N ILE A 54 2.02 -16.59 -4.65
CA ILE A 54 3.20 -16.53 -5.50
C ILE A 54 2.82 -15.90 -6.85
N GLN A 55 1.75 -16.37 -7.49
CA GLN A 55 1.31 -15.85 -8.78
C GLN A 55 0.84 -14.39 -8.73
N THR A 56 0.19 -13.96 -7.64
CA THR A 56 -0.47 -12.66 -7.56
C THR A 56 0.30 -11.60 -6.78
N ILE A 57 1.40 -11.96 -6.09
CA ILE A 57 2.21 -11.04 -5.30
C ILE A 57 3.70 -11.20 -5.61
N VAL A 58 4.24 -12.43 -5.50
CA VAL A 58 5.69 -12.65 -5.59
C VAL A 58 6.18 -12.47 -7.02
N ILE A 59 5.49 -13.04 -8.01
CA ILE A 59 5.84 -12.85 -9.43
C ILE A 59 5.76 -11.38 -9.83
N PRO A 60 4.66 -10.62 -9.55
CA PRO A 60 4.65 -9.18 -9.75
C PRO A 60 5.78 -8.44 -9.05
N TYR A 61 6.07 -8.78 -7.79
CA TYR A 61 7.15 -8.17 -7.02
C TYR A 61 8.50 -8.25 -7.75
N PHE A 62 8.92 -9.46 -8.13
CA PHE A 62 10.18 -9.64 -8.83
C PHE A 62 10.16 -9.04 -10.24
N SER A 63 9.04 -9.20 -10.98
CA SER A 63 8.95 -8.66 -12.34
C SER A 63 9.09 -7.16 -12.40
N PHE A 64 8.33 -6.43 -11.58
CA PHE A 64 8.45 -4.97 -11.50
C PHE A 64 9.71 -4.53 -10.78
N GLY A 65 10.15 -5.30 -9.77
CA GLY A 65 11.40 -5.05 -9.08
C GLY A 65 12.60 -5.05 -10.01
N PHE A 66 12.74 -6.07 -10.86
CA PHE A 66 13.80 -6.13 -11.87
C PHE A 66 13.68 -5.01 -12.91
N LEU A 67 12.48 -4.73 -13.41
CA LEU A 67 12.28 -3.64 -14.38
C LEU A 67 12.69 -2.29 -13.81
N VAL A 68 12.27 -1.99 -12.58
CA VAL A 68 12.62 -0.71 -11.94
C VAL A 68 14.10 -0.68 -11.54
N LEU A 69 14.70 -1.80 -11.13
CA LEU A 69 16.13 -1.89 -10.84
C LEU A 69 16.99 -1.60 -12.08
N ILE A 70 16.60 -2.18 -13.24
CA ILE A 70 17.28 -1.92 -14.51
C ILE A 70 17.14 -0.43 -14.89
N TYR A 71 15.92 0.11 -14.83
CA TYR A 71 15.66 1.54 -15.07
C TYR A 71 16.50 2.43 -14.16
N TRP A 72 16.53 2.13 -12.86
CA TRP A 72 17.29 2.88 -11.88
C TRP A 72 18.79 2.84 -12.19
N GLN A 73 19.34 1.66 -12.46
CA GLN A 73 20.75 1.48 -12.75
C GLN A 73 21.20 2.20 -14.03
N LEU A 74 20.37 2.15 -15.09
CA LEU A 74 20.73 2.72 -16.39
C LEU A 74 20.47 4.22 -16.50
N ILE A 75 19.45 4.71 -15.82
CA ILE A 75 18.94 6.07 -16.00
C ILE A 75 18.97 6.86 -14.69
N GLU A 76 18.18 6.47 -13.70
CA GLU A 76 17.88 7.31 -12.55
C GLU A 76 19.09 7.55 -11.64
N ARG A 77 19.94 6.53 -11.46
CA ARG A 77 21.16 6.63 -10.64
C ARG A 77 22.12 7.74 -11.11
N ARG A 78 22.08 8.09 -12.40
CA ARG A 78 22.92 9.17 -12.95
C ARG A 78 22.49 10.58 -12.49
N PHE A 79 21.27 10.70 -11.96
CA PHE A 79 20.64 11.96 -11.56
C PHE A 79 20.32 12.01 -10.07
N ARG A 80 20.60 10.94 -9.33
CA ARG A 80 20.43 10.85 -7.88
C ARG A 80 21.77 10.47 -7.26
N ASP A 81 22.17 11.25 -6.25
CA ASP A 81 23.30 10.86 -5.40
C ASP A 81 22.86 9.63 -4.58
N SER A 82 23.42 8.48 -4.90
CA SER A 82 23.19 7.23 -4.21
C SER A 82 24.48 6.42 -4.19
N ASP A 83 24.87 6.05 -2.97
CA ASP A 83 26.06 5.21 -2.73
C ASP A 83 25.78 3.72 -2.93
N MET A 84 24.51 3.33 -3.14
CA MET A 84 24.15 1.91 -3.32
C MET A 84 24.73 1.32 -4.60
N SER A 85 25.46 0.24 -4.45
CA SER A 85 25.92 -0.55 -5.58
C SER A 85 24.76 -1.31 -6.26
N PHE A 86 25.02 -1.82 -7.48
CA PHE A 86 24.05 -2.71 -8.13
C PHE A 86 23.79 -3.97 -7.31
N MET A 87 24.85 -4.52 -6.68
CA MET A 87 24.74 -5.73 -5.85
C MET A 87 23.94 -5.49 -4.59
N ASP A 88 24.07 -4.33 -3.94
CA ASP A 88 23.27 -3.96 -2.77
C ASP A 88 21.79 -3.83 -3.14
N SER A 89 21.51 -3.21 -4.28
CA SER A 89 20.14 -3.09 -4.79
C SER A 89 19.53 -4.43 -5.18
N LEU A 90 20.33 -5.32 -5.76
CA LEU A 90 19.94 -6.69 -6.11
C LEU A 90 19.68 -7.51 -4.82
N PHE A 91 20.58 -7.42 -3.84
CA PHE A 91 20.39 -8.01 -2.53
C PHE A 91 19.12 -7.46 -1.85
N GLY A 92 18.88 -6.14 -1.94
CA GLY A 92 17.66 -5.49 -1.48
C GLY A 92 16.40 -6.08 -2.09
N LEU A 93 16.42 -6.32 -3.41
CA LEU A 93 15.31 -6.95 -4.13
C LEU A 93 15.03 -8.37 -3.63
N PHE A 94 16.06 -9.19 -3.38
CA PHE A 94 15.86 -10.56 -2.90
C PHE A 94 15.51 -10.63 -1.41
N SER A 95 16.14 -9.80 -0.60
CA SER A 95 15.85 -9.74 0.85
C SER A 95 14.50 -9.11 1.16
N GLY A 96 13.99 -8.24 0.27
CA GLY A 96 12.76 -7.50 0.50
C GLY A 96 12.83 -6.54 1.71
N CYS A 97 14.05 -6.24 2.21
CA CYS A 97 14.26 -5.32 3.30
C CYS A 97 14.00 -3.89 2.86
N TYR A 98 13.23 -3.16 3.65
CA TYR A 98 12.85 -1.77 3.38
C TYR A 98 14.06 -0.89 3.10
N ASP A 99 15.09 -0.98 3.94
CA ASP A 99 16.25 -0.09 3.90
C ASP A 99 17.15 -0.34 2.69
N ASN A 100 17.04 -1.52 2.07
CA ASN A 100 17.84 -1.92 0.91
C ASN A 100 17.10 -1.76 -0.43
N LEU A 101 15.88 -1.20 -0.42
CA LEU A 101 15.04 -0.99 -1.61
C LEU A 101 15.07 0.47 -2.09
N GLU A 102 16.20 1.16 -1.97
CA GLU A 102 16.33 2.58 -2.33
C GLU A 102 15.86 2.89 -3.76
N PHE A 103 16.16 2.00 -4.72
CA PHE A 103 15.72 2.15 -6.10
C PHE A 103 14.18 2.21 -6.24
N ASN A 104 13.45 1.51 -5.37
CA ASN A 104 11.99 1.57 -5.27
C ASN A 104 11.50 1.11 -3.90
N ILE A 105 11.59 1.98 -2.93
CA ILE A 105 11.23 1.71 -1.54
C ILE A 105 9.81 1.16 -1.37
N HIS A 106 8.89 1.51 -2.28
CA HIS A 106 7.48 1.12 -2.19
C HIS A 106 7.26 -0.39 -2.33
N LEU A 107 8.22 -1.10 -2.92
CA LEU A 107 8.14 -2.55 -3.11
C LEU A 107 8.15 -3.35 -1.82
N TRP A 108 8.66 -2.80 -0.69
CA TRP A 108 8.68 -3.47 0.61
C TRP A 108 7.32 -4.05 1.02
N PHE A 109 6.25 -3.41 0.57
CA PHE A 109 4.89 -3.81 0.92
C PHE A 109 4.53 -5.21 0.43
N LEU A 110 4.96 -5.59 -0.76
CA LEU A 110 4.54 -6.86 -1.37
C LEU A 110 5.07 -8.09 -0.64
N PRO A 111 6.38 -8.21 -0.30
CA PRO A 111 6.88 -9.32 0.50
C PRO A 111 6.27 -9.34 1.91
N CYS A 112 6.18 -8.19 2.58
CA CYS A 112 5.51 -8.10 3.89
C CYS A 112 4.05 -8.55 3.81
N PHE A 113 3.32 -8.11 2.79
CA PHE A 113 1.93 -8.50 2.56
C PHE A 113 1.77 -10.00 2.26
N PHE A 114 2.67 -10.57 1.47
CA PHE A 114 2.70 -12.00 1.20
C PHE A 114 2.86 -12.80 2.50
N VAL A 115 3.88 -12.47 3.31
CA VAL A 115 4.14 -13.16 4.58
C VAL A 115 2.94 -13.00 5.53
N THR A 116 2.38 -11.81 5.65
CA THR A 116 1.21 -11.55 6.54
C THR A 116 0.03 -12.45 6.19
N VAL A 117 -0.32 -12.53 4.89
CA VAL A 117 -1.49 -13.29 4.45
C VAL A 117 -1.27 -14.79 4.65
N ILE A 118 -0.08 -15.30 4.30
CA ILE A 118 0.24 -16.72 4.46
C ILE A 118 0.31 -17.09 5.94
N LEU A 119 0.98 -16.30 6.77
CA LEU A 119 1.07 -16.54 8.21
C LEU A 119 -0.32 -16.59 8.86
N PHE A 120 -1.18 -15.62 8.55
CA PHE A 120 -2.54 -15.62 9.08
C PHE A 120 -3.32 -16.88 8.67
N ASN A 121 -3.19 -17.29 7.40
CA ASN A 121 -3.85 -18.50 6.89
C ASN A 121 -3.30 -19.78 7.54
N ILE A 122 -1.98 -19.85 7.80
CA ILE A 122 -1.35 -20.95 8.55
C ILE A 122 -1.95 -21.03 9.95
N LEU A 123 -2.04 -19.90 10.66
CA LEU A 123 -2.63 -19.85 12.01
C LEU A 123 -4.08 -20.32 12.03
N VAL A 124 -4.87 -19.94 11.01
CA VAL A 124 -6.25 -20.43 10.88
C VAL A 124 -6.31 -21.94 10.65
N ASN A 125 -5.43 -22.49 9.80
CA ASN A 125 -5.42 -23.93 9.51
C ASN A 125 -4.92 -24.76 10.73
N LEU A 126 -4.06 -24.21 11.59
CA LEU A 126 -3.51 -24.90 12.77
C LEU A 126 -4.47 -24.88 13.96
N GLY A 127 -5.13 -23.77 14.25
CA GLY A 127 -5.93 -23.63 15.48
C GLY A 127 -7.21 -22.79 15.30
N GLY A 128 -7.64 -22.59 14.05
CA GLY A 128 -8.83 -21.85 13.73
C GLY A 128 -8.69 -20.33 13.89
N ARG A 129 -9.78 -19.62 13.58
CA ARG A 129 -9.79 -18.15 13.56
C ARG A 129 -9.50 -17.53 14.93
N ARG A 130 -9.92 -18.18 16.04
CA ARG A 130 -9.68 -17.64 17.40
C ARG A 130 -8.20 -17.57 17.71
N MET A 131 -7.45 -18.65 17.41
CA MET A 131 -6.01 -18.66 17.57
C MET A 131 -5.34 -17.62 16.65
N ALA A 132 -5.76 -17.52 15.40
CA ALA A 132 -5.21 -16.54 14.46
C ALA A 132 -5.41 -15.09 14.96
N TYR A 133 -6.57 -14.76 15.52
CA TYR A 133 -6.81 -13.42 16.11
C TYR A 133 -5.94 -13.16 17.32
N LEU A 134 -5.83 -14.13 18.24
CA LEU A 134 -5.02 -13.99 19.45
C LEU A 134 -3.54 -13.80 19.11
N VAL A 135 -2.98 -14.67 18.26
CA VAL A 135 -1.57 -14.58 17.85
C VAL A 135 -1.31 -13.28 17.10
N SER A 136 -2.20 -12.86 16.19
CA SER A 136 -2.07 -11.59 15.48
C SER A 136 -2.07 -10.38 16.43
N ALA A 137 -2.91 -10.40 17.46
CA ALA A 137 -2.93 -9.35 18.49
C ALA A 137 -1.64 -9.35 19.31
N LEU A 138 -1.16 -10.52 19.74
CA LEU A 138 0.10 -10.64 20.48
C LEU A 138 1.30 -10.18 19.65
N MET A 139 1.36 -10.53 18.37
CA MET A 139 2.41 -10.06 17.46
C MET A 139 2.38 -8.52 17.34
N SER A 140 1.19 -7.93 17.16
CA SER A 140 1.08 -6.47 17.06
C SER A 140 1.44 -5.77 18.37
N LEU A 141 1.15 -6.36 19.52
CA LEU A 141 1.60 -5.87 20.81
C LEU A 141 3.12 -6.01 20.97
N ALA A 142 3.68 -7.15 20.56
CA ALA A 142 5.13 -7.36 20.60
C ALA A 142 5.88 -6.32 19.78
N PHE A 143 5.36 -5.88 18.62
CA PHE A 143 5.94 -4.81 17.82
C PHE A 143 6.04 -3.48 18.58
N ILE A 144 5.12 -3.21 19.51
CA ILE A 144 5.16 -1.98 20.33
C ILE A 144 6.30 -2.02 21.35
N VAL A 145 6.61 -3.21 21.88
CA VAL A 145 7.55 -3.38 22.99
C VAL A 145 8.97 -3.70 22.52
N VAL A 146 9.07 -4.47 21.43
CA VAL A 146 10.35 -4.95 20.90
C VAL A 146 10.69 -4.20 19.62
N PRO A 147 11.77 -3.40 19.60
CA PRO A 147 12.24 -2.75 18.39
C PRO A 147 12.77 -3.81 17.42
N MET A 148 12.08 -3.97 16.30
CA MET A 148 12.47 -4.87 15.20
C MET A 148 12.62 -4.05 13.94
N HIS A 149 13.78 -4.17 13.27
CA HIS A 149 14.06 -3.44 12.03
C HIS A 149 14.88 -4.31 11.07
N GLY A 150 14.67 -4.09 9.78
CA GLY A 150 15.53 -4.64 8.73
C GLY A 150 15.46 -6.15 8.54
N LEU A 151 14.37 -6.81 8.95
CA LEU A 151 14.21 -8.24 8.73
C LEU A 151 13.81 -8.54 7.28
N ILE A 152 14.29 -9.68 6.78
CA ILE A 152 14.01 -10.14 5.42
C ILE A 152 12.49 -10.25 5.18
N TRP A 153 12.07 -9.92 3.96
CA TRP A 153 10.67 -9.94 3.53
C TRP A 153 9.73 -9.12 4.43
N GLY A 154 10.29 -8.12 5.14
CA GLY A 154 9.54 -7.24 6.02
C GLY A 154 8.87 -7.97 7.18
N ILE A 155 9.48 -9.04 7.72
CA ILE A 155 8.94 -9.79 8.87
C ILE A 155 8.73 -8.87 10.08
N ASP A 156 9.62 -7.91 10.33
CA ASP A 156 9.44 -6.87 11.33
C ASP A 156 8.12 -6.10 11.15
N ARG A 157 7.77 -5.80 9.90
CA ARG A 157 6.54 -5.08 9.54
C ARG A 157 5.31 -5.99 9.54
N VAL A 158 5.48 -7.31 9.39
CA VAL A 158 4.38 -8.27 9.57
C VAL A 158 3.81 -8.15 10.97
N PHE A 159 4.66 -8.05 11.99
CA PHE A 159 4.23 -7.83 13.38
C PHE A 159 3.39 -6.56 13.51
N LYS A 160 3.78 -5.50 12.82
CA LYS A 160 3.05 -4.23 12.79
C LYS A 160 1.67 -4.31 12.14
N TYR A 161 1.53 -5.08 11.05
CA TYR A 161 0.34 -4.99 10.19
C TYR A 161 -0.61 -6.18 10.30
N ILE A 162 -0.20 -7.33 10.86
CA ILE A 162 -1.04 -8.53 10.92
C ILE A 162 -2.31 -8.32 11.75
N GLY A 163 -2.27 -7.45 12.77
CA GLY A 163 -3.45 -7.08 13.56
C GLY A 163 -4.53 -6.41 12.72
N PHE A 164 -4.15 -5.51 11.80
CA PHE A 164 -5.12 -4.88 10.89
C PHE A 164 -5.73 -5.88 9.91
N TYR A 165 -4.94 -6.84 9.43
CA TYR A 165 -5.45 -7.93 8.61
C TYR A 165 -6.46 -8.77 9.39
N ALA A 166 -6.15 -9.13 10.63
CA ALA A 166 -7.04 -9.88 11.53
C ALA A 166 -8.35 -9.12 11.81
N VAL A 167 -8.28 -7.79 12.06
CA VAL A 167 -9.46 -6.92 12.19
C VAL A 167 -10.33 -6.98 10.93
N GLY A 168 -9.69 -6.92 9.75
CA GLY A 168 -10.40 -7.05 8.47
C GLY A 168 -11.17 -8.38 8.36
N VAL A 169 -10.54 -9.49 8.70
CA VAL A 169 -11.17 -10.83 8.71
C VAL A 169 -12.33 -10.89 9.72
N PHE A 170 -12.14 -10.30 10.89
CA PHE A 170 -13.17 -10.25 11.93
C PHE A 170 -14.42 -9.46 11.49
N ILE A 171 -14.22 -8.32 10.83
CA ILE A 171 -15.31 -7.49 10.32
C ILE A 171 -16.05 -8.19 9.16
N ALA A 172 -15.33 -8.92 8.28
CA ALA A 172 -15.94 -9.65 7.17
C ALA A 172 -17.01 -10.65 7.59
N GLY A 173 -16.85 -11.26 8.77
CA GLY A 173 -17.84 -12.17 9.35
C GLY A 173 -19.13 -11.48 9.83
N LYS A 174 -19.15 -10.14 9.88
CA LYS A 174 -20.30 -9.35 10.30
C LYS A 174 -20.90 -8.67 9.08
N SER A 175 -22.22 -8.83 8.88
CA SER A 175 -22.92 -8.10 7.83
C SER A 175 -22.82 -6.59 8.12
N VAL A 176 -21.95 -5.91 7.38
CA VAL A 176 -21.91 -4.44 7.42
C VAL A 176 -23.16 -3.94 6.69
N LYS A 177 -24.20 -3.63 7.46
CA LYS A 177 -25.45 -3.10 6.91
C LYS A 177 -25.16 -1.83 6.13
N ALA A 178 -25.69 -1.76 4.92
CA ALA A 178 -25.62 -0.55 4.11
C ALA A 178 -26.05 0.66 4.94
N VAL A 179 -25.29 1.75 4.87
CA VAL A 179 -25.53 2.96 5.67
C VAL A 179 -26.87 3.57 5.25
N LYS A 180 -27.91 3.32 6.03
CA LYS A 180 -29.26 3.85 5.76
C LYS A 180 -29.38 5.37 5.93
N LYS A 181 -28.60 5.96 6.86
CA LYS A 181 -28.61 7.41 7.17
C LYS A 181 -27.33 8.07 6.64
N LYS A 182 -27.30 8.37 5.34
CA LYS A 182 -26.10 8.92 4.65
C LYS A 182 -25.56 10.20 5.32
N VAL A 183 -26.42 11.12 5.73
CA VAL A 183 -25.99 12.39 6.37
C VAL A 183 -25.27 12.12 7.68
N LYS A 184 -25.84 11.29 8.57
CA LYS A 184 -25.18 10.95 9.84
C LYS A 184 -23.84 10.25 9.62
N ALA A 185 -23.76 9.33 8.66
CA ALA A 185 -22.51 8.65 8.34
C ALA A 185 -21.48 9.61 7.74
N GLY A 186 -21.89 10.60 6.96
CA GLY A 186 -21.01 11.66 6.45
C GLY A 186 -20.42 12.49 7.58
N ILE A 187 -21.25 12.93 8.52
CA ILE A 187 -20.79 13.66 9.70
C ILE A 187 -19.81 12.82 10.52
N VAL A 188 -20.12 11.55 10.78
CA VAL A 188 -19.23 10.65 11.50
C VAL A 188 -17.90 10.46 10.75
N ALA A 189 -17.92 10.31 9.42
CA ALA A 189 -16.71 10.18 8.64
C ALA A 189 -15.82 11.43 8.73
N ILE A 190 -16.42 12.63 8.67
CA ILE A 190 -15.68 13.91 8.82
C ILE A 190 -15.10 14.02 10.23
N VAL A 191 -15.85 13.69 11.26
CA VAL A 191 -15.36 13.70 12.65
C VAL A 191 -14.19 12.74 12.83
N LEU A 192 -14.29 11.52 12.30
CA LEU A 192 -13.19 10.54 12.36
C LEU A 192 -11.96 11.01 11.58
N LEU A 193 -12.13 11.65 10.41
CA LEU A 193 -10.99 12.23 9.68
C LEU A 193 -10.33 13.34 10.49
N ALA A 194 -11.11 14.27 11.04
CA ALA A 194 -10.59 15.37 11.85
C ALA A 194 -9.88 14.83 13.11
N LEU A 195 -10.44 13.81 13.76
CA LEU A 195 -9.82 13.17 14.93
C LEU A 195 -8.51 12.47 14.55
N SER A 196 -8.50 11.68 13.47
CA SER A 196 -7.29 11.03 12.97
C SER A 196 -6.20 12.05 12.61
N PHE A 197 -6.58 13.16 11.97
CA PHE A 197 -5.68 14.26 11.63
C PHE A 197 -5.11 14.91 12.90
N SER A 198 -5.96 15.28 13.85
CA SER A 198 -5.52 15.89 15.12
C SER A 198 -4.56 14.98 15.90
N LEU A 199 -4.88 13.69 16.03
CA LEU A 199 -4.01 12.74 16.71
C LEU A 199 -2.65 12.62 16.01
N SER A 200 -2.63 12.70 14.68
CA SER A 200 -1.37 12.71 13.91
C SER A 200 -0.57 13.98 14.13
N CYS A 201 -1.22 15.15 14.21
CA CYS A 201 -0.56 16.45 14.48
C CYS A 201 0.07 16.49 15.88
N TYR A 202 -0.54 15.89 16.88
CA TYR A 202 0.02 15.81 18.24
C TYR A 202 1.10 14.74 18.39
N HIS A 203 1.64 14.22 17.28
CA HIS A 203 2.66 13.15 17.29
C HIS A 203 2.28 11.88 18.06
N LEU A 204 0.98 11.65 18.27
CA LEU A 204 0.46 10.42 18.85
C LEU A 204 0.49 9.26 17.83
N THR A 205 1.60 9.16 17.11
CA THR A 205 1.83 8.15 16.06
C THR A 205 2.87 7.11 16.48
N MET A 206 3.12 6.96 17.79
CA MET A 206 4.03 5.96 18.34
C MET A 206 3.28 4.95 19.22
N GLY A 207 3.83 3.77 19.31
CA GLY A 207 3.30 2.71 20.18
C GLY A 207 1.83 2.39 19.89
N ILE A 208 1.04 2.20 20.97
CA ILE A 208 -0.38 1.85 20.85
C ILE A 208 -1.22 2.98 20.22
N MET A 209 -0.83 4.25 20.42
CA MET A 209 -1.55 5.38 19.85
C MET A 209 -1.52 5.38 18.32
N TRP A 210 -0.44 4.88 17.71
CA TRP A 210 -0.39 4.68 16.26
C TRP A 210 -1.47 3.72 15.78
N PHE A 211 -1.71 2.59 16.48
CA PHE A 211 -2.78 1.64 16.13
C PHE A 211 -4.16 2.29 16.24
N VAL A 212 -4.40 3.08 17.28
CA VAL A 212 -5.67 3.81 17.47
C VAL A 212 -5.88 4.82 16.35
N THR A 213 -4.89 5.67 16.07
CA THR A 213 -4.93 6.68 15.00
C THR A 213 -5.16 6.02 13.64
N ALA A 214 -4.47 4.91 13.37
CA ALA A 214 -4.63 4.14 12.15
C ALA A 214 -6.05 3.57 11.99
N LEU A 215 -6.61 2.97 13.05
CA LEU A 215 -7.97 2.41 13.01
C LEU A 215 -9.01 3.49 12.79
N ILE A 216 -8.86 4.67 13.41
CA ILE A 216 -9.76 5.81 13.22
C ILE A 216 -9.71 6.28 11.76
N GLY A 217 -8.52 6.49 11.19
CA GLY A 217 -8.36 6.88 9.79
C GLY A 217 -8.94 5.84 8.82
N VAL A 218 -8.66 4.55 9.06
CA VAL A 218 -9.23 3.45 8.25
C VAL A 218 -10.75 3.42 8.35
N ALA A 219 -11.34 3.57 9.55
CA ALA A 219 -12.78 3.60 9.73
C ALA A 219 -13.43 4.76 8.97
N ALA A 220 -12.82 5.95 8.99
CA ALA A 220 -13.26 7.09 8.21
C ALA A 220 -13.29 6.79 6.70
N VAL A 221 -12.21 6.22 6.16
CA VAL A 221 -12.13 5.86 4.73
C VAL A 221 -13.13 4.76 4.36
N ILE A 222 -13.39 3.80 5.24
CA ILE A 222 -14.44 2.79 5.05
C ILE A 222 -15.80 3.45 4.92
N LEU A 223 -16.17 4.37 5.85
CA LEU A 223 -17.45 5.09 5.80
C LEU A 223 -17.55 5.92 4.51
N ILE A 224 -16.52 6.65 4.13
CA ILE A 224 -16.48 7.41 2.88
C ILE A 224 -16.69 6.47 1.68
N SER A 225 -16.04 5.32 1.65
CA SER A 225 -16.19 4.35 0.55
C SER A 225 -17.62 3.78 0.44
N GLN A 226 -18.36 3.76 1.55
CA GLN A 226 -19.78 3.33 1.59
C GLN A 226 -20.73 4.47 1.19
N LEU A 227 -20.36 5.72 1.45
CA LEU A 227 -21.14 6.91 1.08
C LEU A 227 -21.03 7.23 -0.41
N ILE A 228 -19.84 7.02 -0.97
CA ILE A 228 -19.60 7.12 -2.42
C ILE A 228 -20.25 5.89 -3.05
N ASN A 229 -21.44 6.05 -3.62
CA ASN A 229 -22.10 4.99 -4.40
C ASN A 229 -21.11 4.42 -5.43
N GLU A 230 -21.50 3.43 -6.22
CA GLU A 230 -20.66 2.82 -7.26
C GLU A 230 -19.93 3.86 -8.11
N ASN A 231 -18.63 4.00 -7.87
CA ASN A 231 -17.77 4.89 -8.65
C ASN A 231 -16.80 4.04 -9.49
N ARG A 232 -16.97 4.07 -10.81
CA ARG A 232 -16.20 3.27 -11.76
C ARG A 232 -14.71 3.60 -11.75
N ILE A 233 -14.34 4.85 -11.52
CA ILE A 233 -12.94 5.31 -11.45
C ILE A 233 -12.25 4.71 -10.23
N LEU A 234 -12.87 4.82 -9.05
CA LEU A 234 -12.31 4.24 -7.82
C LEU A 234 -12.25 2.71 -7.87
N GLN A 235 -13.23 2.06 -8.52
CA GLN A 235 -13.19 0.62 -8.75
C GLN A 235 -12.04 0.24 -9.70
N TYR A 236 -11.83 1.01 -10.75
CA TYR A 236 -10.73 0.81 -11.69
C TYR A 236 -9.37 0.93 -10.99
N PHE A 237 -9.11 2.03 -10.28
CA PHE A 237 -7.87 2.20 -9.53
C PHE A 237 -7.68 1.12 -8.46
N GLY A 238 -8.75 0.65 -7.82
CA GLY A 238 -8.70 -0.48 -6.90
C GLY A 238 -8.28 -1.81 -7.56
N ARG A 239 -8.65 -2.03 -8.83
CA ARG A 239 -8.24 -3.21 -9.61
C ARG A 239 -6.78 -3.15 -10.04
N ILE A 240 -6.30 -1.98 -10.43
CA ILE A 240 -4.94 -1.78 -10.92
C ILE A 240 -3.96 -1.35 -9.82
N SER A 241 -4.40 -1.33 -8.55
CA SER A 241 -3.61 -0.83 -7.41
C SER A 241 -2.24 -1.51 -7.26
N LEU A 242 -2.11 -2.76 -7.67
CA LEU A 242 -0.84 -3.50 -7.64
C LEU A 242 0.22 -2.85 -8.56
N ILE A 243 -0.12 -2.57 -9.81
CA ILE A 243 0.84 -1.96 -10.73
C ILE A 243 1.15 -0.53 -10.33
N ILE A 244 0.14 0.24 -9.88
CA ILE A 244 0.39 1.59 -9.36
C ILE A 244 1.38 1.52 -8.20
N LEU A 245 1.20 0.60 -7.25
CA LEU A 245 2.13 0.40 -6.15
C LEU A 245 3.55 0.13 -6.65
N CYS A 246 3.70 -0.72 -7.66
CA CYS A 246 5.02 -1.13 -8.16
C CYS A 246 5.76 -0.04 -8.92
N ILE A 247 5.06 0.85 -9.65
CA ILE A 247 5.74 1.76 -10.60
C ILE A 247 5.50 3.24 -10.32
N HIS A 248 4.57 3.63 -9.44
CA HIS A 248 4.31 5.06 -9.20
C HIS A 248 5.56 5.82 -8.72
N GLY A 249 6.44 5.16 -7.96
CA GLY A 249 7.67 5.75 -7.46
C GLY A 249 8.55 6.33 -8.58
N PRO A 250 9.10 5.50 -9.50
CA PRO A 250 9.86 6.01 -10.64
C PRO A 250 9.04 6.95 -11.53
N VAL A 251 7.75 6.67 -11.75
CA VAL A 251 6.91 7.49 -12.63
C VAL A 251 6.74 8.91 -12.07
N TYR A 252 6.37 9.08 -10.79
CA TYR A 252 6.18 10.43 -10.27
C TYR A 252 7.49 11.23 -10.23
N ARG A 253 8.63 10.58 -9.98
CA ARG A 253 9.93 11.25 -9.99
C ARG A 253 10.26 11.83 -11.37
N ILE A 254 9.98 11.08 -12.45
CA ILE A 254 10.10 11.56 -13.82
C ILE A 254 9.17 12.75 -14.06
N VAL A 255 7.89 12.61 -13.68
CA VAL A 255 6.88 13.67 -13.90
C VAL A 255 7.24 14.94 -13.13
N VAL A 256 7.65 14.84 -11.85
CA VAL A 256 8.13 15.98 -11.06
C VAL A 256 9.30 16.67 -11.76
N LYS A 257 10.27 15.92 -12.27
CA LYS A 257 11.43 16.47 -12.96
C LYS A 257 11.03 17.20 -14.25
N ILE A 258 10.12 16.62 -15.04
CA ILE A 258 9.61 17.26 -16.26
C ILE A 258 8.88 18.56 -15.91
N VAL A 259 7.98 18.56 -14.93
CA VAL A 259 7.24 19.77 -14.49
C VAL A 259 8.20 20.83 -13.95
N SER A 260 9.22 20.43 -13.19
CA SER A 260 10.28 21.30 -12.68
C SER A 260 11.01 22.02 -13.82
N ILE A 261 11.39 21.31 -14.88
CA ILE A 261 12.07 21.88 -16.05
C ILE A 261 11.13 22.84 -16.82
N LEU A 262 9.89 22.40 -17.08
CA LEU A 262 8.92 23.19 -17.86
C LEU A 262 8.54 24.51 -17.20
N LEU A 263 8.48 24.53 -15.86
CA LEU A 263 8.11 25.71 -15.08
C LEU A 263 9.32 26.49 -14.57
N ASN A 264 10.54 26.02 -14.83
CA ASN A 264 11.78 26.56 -14.28
C ASN A 264 11.74 26.70 -12.75
N LEU A 265 11.22 25.65 -12.07
CA LEU A 265 11.11 25.56 -10.61
C LEU A 265 11.98 24.43 -10.07
N GLY A 266 12.36 24.52 -8.80
CA GLY A 266 12.97 23.37 -8.10
C GLY A 266 11.98 22.19 -7.95
N THR A 267 12.49 20.96 -7.89
CA THR A 267 11.64 19.77 -7.69
C THR A 267 10.85 19.82 -6.38
N ASP A 268 11.43 20.41 -5.33
CA ASP A 268 10.79 20.55 -4.04
C ASP A 268 9.67 21.62 -4.10
N ALA A 269 9.88 22.72 -4.79
CA ALA A 269 8.84 23.73 -5.02
C ALA A 269 7.62 23.15 -5.76
N VAL A 270 7.83 22.26 -6.73
CA VAL A 270 6.72 21.54 -7.40
C VAL A 270 5.97 20.64 -6.43
N ARG A 271 6.66 19.95 -5.52
CA ARG A 271 6.07 19.01 -4.56
C ARG A 271 5.42 19.70 -3.36
N GLU A 272 5.92 20.85 -2.95
CA GLU A 272 5.37 21.67 -1.85
C GLU A 272 4.13 22.46 -2.29
N ASN A 273 4.03 22.82 -3.56
CA ASN A 273 2.85 23.48 -4.09
C ASN A 273 1.70 22.46 -4.28
N PHE A 274 0.61 22.64 -3.54
CA PHE A 274 -0.52 21.72 -3.56
C PHE A 274 -1.10 21.49 -4.97
N LEU A 275 -1.30 22.54 -5.74
CA LEU A 275 -1.91 22.44 -7.07
C LEU A 275 -0.99 21.68 -8.03
N LEU A 276 0.30 22.02 -8.05
CA LEU A 276 1.29 21.33 -8.88
C LEU A 276 1.44 19.87 -8.48
N ALA A 277 1.50 19.59 -7.18
CA ALA A 277 1.53 18.22 -6.68
C ALA A 277 0.30 17.42 -7.12
N MET A 278 -0.91 18.00 -7.09
CA MET A 278 -2.12 17.32 -7.56
C MET A 278 -2.11 17.09 -9.09
N VAL A 279 -1.57 18.00 -9.87
CA VAL A 279 -1.34 17.80 -11.31
C VAL A 279 -0.38 16.61 -11.54
N VAL A 280 0.72 16.55 -10.80
CA VAL A 280 1.66 15.41 -10.85
C VAL A 280 0.99 14.11 -10.46
N VAL A 281 0.12 14.11 -9.42
CA VAL A 281 -0.68 12.93 -9.04
C VAL A 281 -1.53 12.44 -10.20
N VAL A 282 -2.28 13.33 -10.83
CA VAL A 282 -3.18 12.97 -11.96
C VAL A 282 -2.38 12.39 -13.13
N ILE A 283 -1.27 13.04 -13.52
CA ILE A 283 -0.41 12.56 -14.60
C ILE A 283 0.20 11.19 -14.24
N THR A 284 0.69 11.03 -13.02
CA THR A 284 1.26 9.76 -12.53
C THR A 284 0.22 8.64 -12.60
N MET A 285 -1.00 8.90 -12.14
CA MET A 285 -2.09 7.92 -12.18
C MET A 285 -2.49 7.56 -13.62
N ALA A 286 -2.49 8.53 -14.55
CA ALA A 286 -2.76 8.29 -15.96
C ALA A 286 -1.67 7.43 -16.60
N ILE A 287 -0.39 7.72 -16.37
CA ILE A 287 0.73 6.92 -16.89
C ILE A 287 0.69 5.50 -16.32
N CYS A 288 0.46 5.33 -15.02
CA CYS A 288 0.32 4.01 -14.41
C CYS A 288 -0.86 3.22 -14.98
N SER A 289 -1.96 3.90 -15.32
CA SER A 289 -3.13 3.28 -15.96
C SER A 289 -2.80 2.79 -17.37
N THR A 290 -2.13 3.62 -18.17
CA THR A 290 -1.67 3.23 -19.50
C THR A 290 -0.69 2.06 -19.45
N ALA A 291 0.28 2.12 -18.50
CA ALA A 291 1.22 1.02 -18.29
C ALA A 291 0.50 -0.30 -17.93
N TYR A 292 -0.56 -0.24 -17.13
CA TYR A 292 -1.37 -1.41 -16.83
C TYR A 292 -2.01 -2.02 -18.08
N GLU A 293 -2.62 -1.21 -18.93
CA GLU A 293 -3.25 -1.70 -20.17
C GLU A 293 -2.22 -2.36 -21.10
N VAL A 294 -1.03 -1.78 -21.21
CA VAL A 294 0.08 -2.36 -21.99
C VAL A 294 0.53 -3.69 -21.38
N VAL A 295 0.79 -3.72 -20.06
CA VAL A 295 1.27 -4.93 -19.38
C VAL A 295 0.24 -6.06 -19.47
N VAL A 296 -1.05 -5.77 -19.31
CA VAL A 296 -2.10 -6.80 -19.39
C VAL A 296 -2.17 -7.42 -20.80
N ARG A 297 -1.87 -6.67 -21.85
CA ARG A 297 -1.86 -7.17 -23.23
C ARG A 297 -0.59 -7.99 -23.52
N LEU A 298 0.58 -7.47 -23.14
CA LEU A 298 1.87 -8.07 -23.49
C LEU A 298 2.33 -9.17 -22.52
N ALA A 299 2.17 -8.92 -21.22
CA ALA A 299 2.69 -9.77 -20.15
C ALA A 299 1.72 -9.87 -18.95
N PRO A 300 0.49 -10.42 -19.14
CA PRO A 300 -0.54 -10.46 -18.09
C PRO A 300 -0.09 -11.17 -16.81
N TRP A 301 0.85 -12.09 -16.90
CA TRP A 301 1.42 -12.80 -15.76
C TRP A 301 2.16 -11.86 -14.78
N MET A 302 2.70 -10.74 -15.24
CA MET A 302 3.34 -9.73 -14.39
C MET A 302 2.36 -9.05 -13.41
N VAL A 303 1.07 -9.10 -13.69
CA VAL A 303 0.00 -8.60 -12.81
C VAL A 303 -0.85 -9.74 -12.24
N GLY A 304 -0.32 -10.96 -12.23
CA GLY A 304 -0.99 -12.14 -11.69
C GLY A 304 -2.18 -12.64 -12.49
N LYS A 305 -2.29 -12.25 -13.77
CA LYS A 305 -3.34 -12.72 -14.68
C LYS A 305 -2.83 -13.83 -15.59
N LYS A 306 -3.73 -14.73 -15.98
CA LYS A 306 -3.42 -15.72 -17.03
C LYS A 306 -3.59 -15.06 -18.40
N LYS A 307 -2.78 -15.48 -19.37
CA LYS A 307 -2.98 -15.10 -20.77
C LYS A 307 -4.38 -15.59 -21.20
N VAL A 308 -5.21 -14.68 -21.69
CA VAL A 308 -6.47 -15.09 -22.33
C VAL A 308 -6.05 -15.88 -23.56
N LYS A 309 -6.45 -17.14 -23.66
CA LYS A 309 -6.34 -17.89 -24.91
C LYS A 309 -7.30 -17.18 -25.89
N GLU A 310 -6.76 -16.58 -26.92
CA GLU A 310 -7.56 -16.23 -28.08
C GLU A 310 -8.04 -17.55 -28.69
N ASN A 311 -9.34 -17.79 -28.58
CA ASN A 311 -10.01 -18.87 -29.31
C ASN A 311 -10.30 -18.40 -30.73
#